data_f4730bd488fb4d07fc4f4b95edd6cecc
#
_entry.id   f4730bd488fb4d07fc4f4b95edd6cecc
#
_cell.length_a   1.000
_cell.length_b   1.000
_cell.length_c   1.000
_cell.angle_alpha   90.00
_cell.angle_beta   90.00
_cell.angle_gamma   90.00
#
_symmetry.space_group_name_H-M   'P 1'
#
loop_
_entity.id
_entity.type
_entity.pdbx_description
1 polymer ?
#
loop_
_entity_poly.entity_id
_entity_poly.type
_entity_poly.pdbx_seq_one_letter_code
_entity_poly.pdbx_strand_id
1 'polypeptide(L)'
;IDHLCLSFGGLKATNDVTMHMEEGKITGLIGPNGAGKTTFFNLISGVYKPDSGTITFDGKRIDGMKPYQINQAGIARTYQVINLFRKMSVLDNVLVGMHPQLKSGFFQSMLHVKKERAEEKTAHDKAYEWLKFVNLEDSAKAEAGSLSYGQQRLLEIVRGLASNPKLILLDVPAAGMNSK
;
A
#
# COMPACT_ATOMS: atom_id res chain seq x y z
N ILE A 1 -3.45 -16.80 7.84
CA ILE A 1 -3.30 -17.50 6.55
C ILE A 1 -3.24 -18.98 6.88
N ASP A 2 -4.05 -19.76 6.21
CA ASP A 2 -4.22 -21.17 6.50
C ASP A 2 -4.26 -21.99 5.21
N HIS A 3 -3.32 -22.94 5.08
CA HIS A 3 -3.19 -23.88 3.96
C HIS A 3 -3.24 -23.25 2.57
N LEU A 4 -2.58 -22.08 2.37
CA LEU A 4 -2.67 -21.29 1.16
C LEU A 4 -1.90 -21.92 0.00
N CYS A 5 -2.60 -22.19 -1.10
CA CYS A 5 -2.02 -22.77 -2.32
C CYS A 5 -2.35 -21.91 -3.55
N LEU A 6 -1.39 -21.80 -4.46
CA LEU A 6 -1.56 -21.25 -5.80
C LEU A 6 -0.59 -21.91 -6.77
N SER A 7 -1.10 -22.31 -7.92
CA SER A 7 -0.32 -22.90 -9.01
C SER A 7 -0.50 -22.12 -10.31
N PHE A 8 0.54 -22.04 -11.11
CA PHE A 8 0.51 -21.53 -12.47
C PHE A 8 0.84 -22.68 -13.43
N GLY A 9 -0.18 -23.21 -14.09
CA GLY A 9 -0.01 -24.46 -14.86
C GLY A 9 0.52 -25.59 -13.97
N GLY A 10 1.66 -26.16 -14.30
CA GLY A 10 2.29 -27.23 -13.51
C GLY A 10 3.18 -26.76 -12.36
N LEU A 11 3.41 -25.43 -12.22
CA LEU A 11 4.29 -24.87 -11.20
C LEU A 11 3.50 -24.45 -9.96
N LYS A 12 3.76 -25.09 -8.82
CA LYS A 12 3.23 -24.64 -7.52
C LYS A 12 4.02 -23.42 -7.03
N ALA A 13 3.41 -22.24 -7.10
CA ALA A 13 4.05 -20.99 -6.67
C ALA A 13 3.93 -20.77 -5.16
N THR A 14 2.85 -21.21 -4.54
CA THR A 14 2.70 -21.40 -3.09
C THR A 14 2.12 -22.78 -2.85
N ASN A 15 2.62 -23.50 -1.85
CA ASN A 15 2.21 -24.87 -1.58
C ASN A 15 2.03 -25.05 -0.08
N ASP A 16 0.79 -25.10 0.36
CA ASP A 16 0.38 -25.35 1.75
C ASP A 16 1.00 -24.37 2.77
N VAL A 17 0.95 -23.07 2.45
CA VAL A 17 1.55 -22.04 3.31
C VAL A 17 0.59 -21.67 4.42
N THR A 18 1.00 -21.94 5.67
CA THR A 18 0.31 -21.48 6.87
C THR A 18 1.18 -20.48 7.62
N MET A 19 0.64 -19.32 7.96
CA MET A 19 1.36 -18.25 8.65
C MET A 19 0.42 -17.42 9.51
N HIS A 20 0.89 -17.08 10.69
CA HIS A 20 0.26 -16.12 11.58
C HIS A 20 1.13 -14.88 11.73
N MET A 21 0.53 -13.69 11.67
CA MET A 21 1.20 -12.40 11.90
C MET A 21 0.53 -11.73 13.09
N GLU A 22 1.32 -11.31 14.06
CA GLU A 22 0.84 -10.63 15.26
C GLU A 22 0.81 -9.11 15.02
N GLU A 23 -0.19 -8.46 15.59
CA GLU A 23 -0.30 -7.00 15.58
C GLU A 23 0.89 -6.36 16.33
N GLY A 24 1.38 -5.22 15.81
CA GLY A 24 2.52 -4.50 16.39
C GLY A 24 3.88 -5.17 16.18
N LYS A 25 3.96 -6.24 15.40
CA LYS A 25 5.20 -6.95 15.09
C LYS A 25 5.66 -6.71 13.65
N ILE A 26 6.98 -6.77 13.46
CA ILE A 26 7.58 -6.82 12.12
C ILE A 26 7.85 -8.29 11.79
N THR A 27 7.25 -8.77 10.71
CA THR A 27 7.45 -10.13 10.21
C THR A 27 8.22 -10.11 8.90
N GLY A 28 9.36 -10.79 8.85
CA GLY A 28 10.19 -10.91 7.65
C GLY A 28 9.85 -12.18 6.85
N LEU A 29 9.56 -12.02 5.55
CA LEU A 29 9.43 -13.13 4.60
C LEU A 29 10.74 -13.29 3.85
N ILE A 30 11.49 -14.34 4.16
CA ILE A 30 12.84 -14.61 3.64
C ILE A 30 12.80 -15.83 2.73
N GLY A 31 13.61 -15.81 1.68
CA GLY A 31 13.78 -16.94 0.76
C GLY A 31 14.52 -16.53 -0.51
N PRO A 32 15.05 -17.49 -1.29
CA PRO A 32 15.76 -17.23 -2.54
C PRO A 32 14.85 -16.60 -3.60
N ASN A 33 15.46 -16.13 -4.70
CA ASN A 33 14.69 -15.68 -5.87
C ASN A 33 13.89 -16.87 -6.43
N GLY A 34 12.64 -16.61 -6.83
CA GLY A 34 11.74 -17.68 -7.29
C GLY A 34 11.01 -18.45 -6.18
N ALA A 35 11.29 -18.21 -4.90
CA ALA A 35 10.62 -18.89 -3.77
C ALA A 35 9.14 -18.50 -3.54
N GLY A 36 8.51 -17.78 -4.46
CA GLY A 36 7.09 -17.41 -4.36
C GLY A 36 6.76 -16.21 -3.46
N LYS A 37 7.76 -15.47 -2.93
CA LYS A 37 7.51 -14.32 -2.03
C LYS A 37 6.57 -13.28 -2.63
N THR A 38 6.84 -12.85 -3.85
CA THR A 38 5.98 -11.87 -4.56
C THR A 38 4.60 -12.45 -4.86
N THR A 39 4.52 -13.74 -5.18
CA THR A 39 3.23 -14.45 -5.36
C THR A 39 2.43 -14.46 -4.06
N PHE A 40 3.07 -14.72 -2.94
CA PHE A 40 2.45 -14.68 -1.62
C PHE A 40 1.91 -13.27 -1.29
N PHE A 41 2.69 -12.22 -1.56
CA PHE A 41 2.22 -10.84 -1.42
C PHE A 41 1.06 -10.51 -2.39
N ASN A 42 1.09 -11.05 -3.62
CA ASN A 42 0.02 -10.90 -4.59
C ASN A 42 -1.30 -11.56 -4.11
N LEU A 43 -1.21 -12.69 -3.42
CA LEU A 43 -2.36 -13.36 -2.81
C LEU A 43 -2.97 -12.51 -1.68
N ILE A 44 -2.14 -12.02 -0.75
CA ILE A 44 -2.61 -11.18 0.36
C ILE A 44 -3.21 -9.87 -0.14
N SER A 45 -2.62 -9.26 -1.17
CA SER A 45 -3.07 -7.98 -1.73
C SER A 45 -4.20 -8.10 -2.76
N GLY A 46 -4.72 -9.33 -3.02
CA GLY A 46 -5.86 -9.57 -3.90
C GLY A 46 -5.57 -9.45 -5.39
N VAL A 47 -4.28 -9.40 -5.77
CA VAL A 47 -3.86 -9.44 -7.19
C VAL A 47 -4.11 -10.84 -7.77
N TYR A 48 -3.87 -11.86 -6.95
CA TYR A 48 -4.19 -13.25 -7.30
C TYR A 48 -5.24 -13.82 -6.35
N LYS A 49 -6.06 -14.73 -6.86
CA LYS A 49 -6.98 -15.54 -6.06
C LYS A 49 -6.29 -16.88 -5.78
N PRO A 50 -6.30 -17.39 -4.54
CA PRO A 50 -5.74 -18.70 -4.23
C PRO A 50 -6.59 -19.82 -4.86
N ASP A 51 -5.93 -20.95 -5.16
CA ASP A 51 -6.60 -22.19 -5.59
C ASP A 51 -7.30 -22.84 -4.40
N SER A 52 -6.63 -22.80 -3.22
CA SER A 52 -7.19 -23.29 -1.96
C SER A 52 -6.57 -22.57 -0.77
N GLY A 53 -7.12 -22.82 0.42
CA GLY A 53 -6.75 -22.18 1.66
C GLY A 53 -7.53 -20.89 1.92
N THR A 54 -7.20 -20.21 3.02
CA THR A 54 -7.89 -19.01 3.47
C THR A 54 -6.94 -17.94 3.93
N ILE A 55 -7.34 -16.67 3.73
CA ILE A 55 -6.66 -15.49 4.26
C ILE A 55 -7.65 -14.76 5.15
N THR A 56 -7.36 -14.67 6.44
CA THR A 56 -8.15 -13.92 7.41
C THR A 56 -7.37 -12.72 7.90
N PHE A 57 -7.97 -11.55 7.86
CA PHE A 57 -7.40 -10.31 8.35
C PHE A 57 -8.40 -9.62 9.28
N ASP A 58 -7.99 -9.29 10.50
CA ASP A 58 -8.84 -8.64 11.51
C ASP A 58 -10.19 -9.37 11.69
N GLY A 59 -10.14 -10.70 11.79
CA GLY A 59 -11.31 -11.58 11.93
C GLY A 59 -12.18 -11.74 10.69
N LYS A 60 -11.84 -11.10 9.55
CA LYS A 60 -12.60 -11.17 8.29
C LYS A 60 -11.84 -11.96 7.24
N ARG A 61 -12.54 -12.81 6.53
CA ARG A 61 -12.01 -13.52 5.37
C ARG A 61 -11.83 -12.55 4.20
N ILE A 62 -10.63 -12.49 3.61
CA ILE A 62 -10.27 -11.55 2.55
C ILE A 62 -9.79 -12.22 1.25
N ASP A 63 -9.60 -13.54 1.23
CA ASP A 63 -9.19 -14.27 0.02
C ASP A 63 -10.23 -14.09 -1.11
N GLY A 64 -9.73 -13.75 -2.30
CA GLY A 64 -10.56 -13.46 -3.47
C GLY A 64 -11.19 -12.07 -3.50
N MET A 65 -10.96 -11.21 -2.50
CA MET A 65 -11.30 -9.79 -2.57
C MET A 65 -10.42 -9.07 -3.59
N LYS A 66 -10.97 -8.01 -4.22
CA LYS A 66 -10.22 -7.14 -5.13
C LYS A 66 -9.23 -6.25 -4.35
N PRO A 67 -8.11 -5.79 -4.98
CA PRO A 67 -7.09 -4.97 -4.31
C PRO A 67 -7.65 -3.74 -3.58
N TYR A 68 -8.62 -3.04 -4.17
CA TYR A 68 -9.21 -1.88 -3.53
C TYR A 68 -10.00 -2.22 -2.26
N GLN A 69 -10.67 -3.38 -2.22
CA GLN A 69 -11.40 -3.88 -1.04
C GLN A 69 -10.44 -4.26 0.08
N ILE A 70 -9.29 -4.86 -0.28
CA ILE A 70 -8.21 -5.20 0.66
C ILE A 70 -7.58 -3.93 1.23
N ASN A 71 -7.37 -2.90 0.40
CA ASN A 71 -6.90 -1.60 0.88
C ASN A 71 -7.92 -0.96 1.85
N GLN A 72 -9.21 -0.99 1.52
CA GLN A 72 -10.28 -0.51 2.41
C GLN A 72 -10.37 -1.33 3.72
N ALA A 73 -10.00 -2.60 3.70
CA ALA A 73 -9.92 -3.42 4.91
C ALA A 73 -8.73 -3.04 5.81
N GLY A 74 -7.80 -2.22 5.32
CA GLY A 74 -6.65 -1.72 6.09
C GLY A 74 -5.32 -2.39 5.76
N ILE A 75 -5.17 -2.96 4.56
CA ILE A 75 -3.89 -3.50 4.08
C ILE A 75 -3.36 -2.62 2.96
N ALA A 76 -2.18 -2.01 3.17
CA ALA A 76 -1.45 -1.29 2.14
C ALA A 76 -0.26 -2.13 1.63
N ARG A 77 0.16 -1.88 0.39
CA ARG A 77 1.32 -2.54 -0.20
C ARG A 77 2.17 -1.56 -1.01
N THR A 78 3.49 -1.65 -0.86
CA THR A 78 4.44 -1.09 -1.83
C THR A 78 4.79 -2.16 -2.87
N TYR A 79 5.22 -1.74 -4.05
CA TYR A 79 5.61 -2.65 -5.12
C TYR A 79 7.13 -2.61 -5.33
N GLN A 80 7.69 -3.66 -5.92
CA GLN A 80 9.12 -3.72 -6.25
C GLN A 80 9.52 -2.60 -7.23
N VAL A 81 8.66 -2.29 -8.19
CA VAL A 81 8.81 -1.14 -9.09
C VAL A 81 8.00 0.02 -8.54
N ILE A 82 8.64 1.18 -8.38
CA ILE A 82 7.98 2.39 -7.88
C ILE A 82 6.82 2.78 -8.78
N ASN A 83 5.63 2.84 -8.22
CA ASN A 83 4.40 3.13 -8.93
C ASN A 83 3.77 4.44 -8.44
N LEU A 84 4.40 5.57 -8.77
CA LEU A 84 3.92 6.92 -8.47
C LEU A 84 3.21 7.55 -9.67
N PHE A 85 2.31 8.48 -9.39
CA PHE A 85 1.76 9.40 -10.40
C PHE A 85 2.81 10.48 -10.70
N ARG A 86 3.75 10.18 -11.59
CA ARG A 86 4.97 10.95 -11.83
C ARG A 86 4.73 12.40 -12.24
N LYS A 87 3.63 12.69 -12.96
CA LYS A 87 3.24 14.04 -13.41
C LYS A 87 2.42 14.82 -12.38
N MET A 88 2.00 14.16 -11.31
CA MET A 88 1.35 14.82 -10.18
C MET A 88 2.39 15.33 -9.19
N SER A 89 2.01 16.33 -8.38
CA SER A 89 2.89 16.82 -7.34
C SER A 89 3.17 15.75 -6.27
N VAL A 90 4.24 15.93 -5.52
CA VAL A 90 4.60 15.09 -4.37
C VAL A 90 3.44 15.07 -3.36
N LEU A 91 2.86 16.24 -3.08
CA LEU A 91 1.71 16.36 -2.18
C LEU A 91 0.47 15.63 -2.69
N ASP A 92 0.14 15.78 -3.97
CA ASP A 92 -1.03 15.10 -4.56
C ASP A 92 -0.90 13.58 -4.52
N ASN A 93 0.31 13.05 -4.68
CA ASN A 93 0.55 11.61 -4.52
C ASN A 93 0.17 11.14 -3.11
N VAL A 94 0.49 11.90 -2.05
CA VAL A 94 0.08 11.58 -0.66
C VAL A 94 -1.42 11.68 -0.50
N LEU A 95 -2.05 12.75 -1.01
CA LEU A 95 -3.49 12.96 -0.96
C LEU A 95 -4.26 11.81 -1.62
N VAL A 96 -3.80 11.31 -2.77
CA VAL A 96 -4.37 10.11 -3.40
C VAL A 96 -4.32 8.90 -2.47
N GLY A 97 -3.22 8.73 -1.70
CA GLY A 97 -3.10 7.68 -0.69
C GLY A 97 -4.13 7.78 0.44
N MET A 98 -4.60 9.00 0.75
CA MET A 98 -5.59 9.24 1.80
C MET A 98 -7.03 9.00 1.35
N HIS A 99 -7.28 8.86 0.03
CA HIS A 99 -8.63 8.72 -0.54
C HIS A 99 -9.52 7.65 0.15
N PRO A 100 -9.01 6.47 0.56
CA PRO A 100 -9.83 5.48 1.27
C PRO A 100 -10.43 5.96 2.60
N GLN A 101 -9.85 7.00 3.21
CA GLN A 101 -10.31 7.58 4.48
C GLN A 101 -11.34 8.71 4.30
N LEU A 102 -11.41 9.32 3.11
CA LEU A 102 -12.32 10.41 2.83
C LEU A 102 -13.75 9.87 2.70
N LYS A 103 -14.62 10.23 3.63
CA LYS A 103 -16.00 9.75 3.69
C LYS A 103 -16.91 10.37 2.63
N SER A 104 -16.50 11.45 1.98
CA SER A 104 -17.26 12.12 0.94
C SER A 104 -17.07 11.41 -0.40
N GLY A 105 -18.05 10.60 -0.79
CA GLY A 105 -18.14 10.09 -2.15
C GLY A 105 -18.25 11.24 -3.15
N PHE A 106 -17.67 11.10 -4.33
CA PHE A 106 -17.62 12.11 -5.41
C PHE A 106 -19.00 12.73 -5.76
N PHE A 107 -20.10 12.09 -5.40
CA PHE A 107 -21.48 12.59 -5.62
C PHE A 107 -22.02 13.45 -4.47
N GLN A 108 -21.42 13.47 -3.28
CA GLN A 108 -21.84 14.35 -2.18
C GLN A 108 -21.22 15.73 -2.24
N SER A 109 -20.14 15.90 -3.03
CA SER A 109 -19.42 17.17 -3.19
C SER A 109 -20.25 18.29 -3.85
N MET A 110 -21.32 17.99 -4.53
CA MET A 110 -22.18 19.02 -5.17
C MET A 110 -23.06 19.83 -4.18
N LEU A 111 -23.21 19.40 -2.94
CA LEU A 111 -24.20 19.98 -2.01
C LEU A 111 -23.63 20.64 -0.73
N HIS A 112 -22.33 20.52 -0.41
CA HIS A 112 -21.79 21.01 0.89
C HIS A 112 -20.41 21.68 0.81
N VAL A 113 -20.28 22.75 0.03
CA VAL A 113 -19.02 23.50 -0.25
C VAL A 113 -18.23 23.92 1.01
N LYS A 114 -18.86 24.23 2.13
CA LYS A 114 -18.16 24.66 3.36
C LYS A 114 -17.53 23.51 4.13
N LYS A 115 -18.19 22.36 4.18
CA LYS A 115 -17.69 21.16 4.88
C LYS A 115 -16.52 20.53 4.13
N GLU A 116 -16.58 20.53 2.81
CA GLU A 116 -15.52 20.04 1.93
C GLU A 116 -14.22 20.83 2.09
N ARG A 117 -14.28 22.16 2.12
CA ARG A 117 -13.08 23.00 2.31
C ARG A 117 -12.38 22.71 3.65
N ALA A 118 -13.12 22.39 4.71
CA ALA A 118 -12.53 22.02 5.99
C ALA A 118 -11.90 20.62 5.97
N GLU A 119 -12.57 19.65 5.32
CA GLU A 119 -12.02 18.29 5.14
C GLU A 119 -10.80 18.30 4.22
N GLU A 120 -10.84 19.06 3.12
CA GLU A 120 -9.74 19.26 2.20
C GLU A 120 -8.53 19.90 2.88
N LYS A 121 -8.75 20.98 3.65
CA LYS A 121 -7.67 21.61 4.43
C LYS A 121 -7.05 20.62 5.42
N THR A 122 -7.87 19.88 6.14
CA THR A 122 -7.39 18.86 7.10
C THR A 122 -6.60 17.75 6.40
N ALA A 123 -7.02 17.32 5.20
CA ALA A 123 -6.29 16.34 4.40
C ALA A 123 -4.95 16.90 3.93
N HIS A 124 -4.91 18.15 3.48
CA HIS A 124 -3.67 18.83 3.10
C HIS A 124 -2.68 18.94 4.28
N ASP A 125 -3.17 19.39 5.45
CA ASP A 125 -2.33 19.52 6.65
C ASP A 125 -1.72 18.15 7.04
N LYS A 126 -2.51 17.09 7.05
CA LYS A 126 -2.03 15.72 7.31
C LYS A 126 -1.05 15.22 6.25
N ALA A 127 -1.31 15.52 4.97
CA ALA A 127 -0.39 15.14 3.90
C ALA A 127 0.98 15.84 4.06
N TYR A 128 0.97 17.10 4.48
CA TYR A 128 2.22 17.81 4.82
C TYR A 128 2.94 17.23 6.02
N GLU A 129 2.24 16.75 7.05
CA GLU A 129 2.85 16.05 8.18
C GLU A 129 3.55 14.76 7.71
N TRP A 130 2.93 14.00 6.80
CA TRP A 130 3.57 12.83 6.20
C TRP A 130 4.81 13.18 5.39
N LEU A 131 4.79 14.29 4.62
CA LEU A 131 5.96 14.74 3.87
C LEU A 131 7.09 15.19 4.81
N LYS A 132 6.78 15.88 5.90
CA LYS A 132 7.77 16.23 6.95
C LYS A 132 8.41 15.00 7.58
N PHE A 133 7.63 13.96 7.83
CA PHE A 133 8.14 12.71 8.40
C PHE A 133 9.27 12.07 7.57
N VAL A 134 9.26 12.31 6.25
CA VAL A 134 10.28 11.78 5.32
C VAL A 134 11.18 12.87 4.72
N ASN A 135 11.15 14.10 5.24
CA ASN A 135 11.92 15.27 4.78
C ASN A 135 11.69 15.57 3.29
N LEU A 136 10.44 15.56 2.84
CA LEU A 136 10.03 15.89 1.46
C LEU A 136 9.09 17.11 1.39
N GLU A 137 8.88 17.84 2.49
CA GLU A 137 7.99 19.00 2.56
C GLU A 137 8.38 20.12 1.61
N ASP A 138 9.68 20.38 1.43
CA ASP A 138 10.20 21.40 0.52
C ASP A 138 9.93 21.06 -0.96
N SER A 139 9.75 19.77 -1.25
CA SER A 139 9.43 19.26 -2.58
C SER A 139 7.93 19.07 -2.83
N ALA A 140 7.06 19.49 -1.89
CA ALA A 140 5.62 19.20 -1.93
C ALA A 140 4.95 19.58 -3.25
N LYS A 141 5.37 20.70 -3.87
CA LYS A 141 4.82 21.21 -5.13
C LYS A 141 5.55 20.72 -6.39
N ALA A 142 6.68 20.03 -6.23
CA ALA A 142 7.44 19.49 -7.35
C ALA A 142 6.72 18.25 -7.95
N GLU A 143 6.95 17.97 -9.22
CA GLU A 143 6.50 16.73 -9.82
C GLU A 143 7.18 15.52 -9.15
N ALA A 144 6.42 14.50 -8.79
CA ALA A 144 6.96 13.30 -8.15
C ALA A 144 8.02 12.59 -9.01
N GLY A 145 7.92 12.73 -10.33
CA GLY A 145 8.89 12.18 -11.29
C GLY A 145 10.26 12.87 -11.27
N SER A 146 10.38 14.10 -10.73
CA SER A 146 11.64 14.84 -10.62
C SER A 146 12.48 14.47 -9.40
N LEU A 147 11.89 13.74 -8.45
CA LEU A 147 12.57 13.28 -7.26
C LEU A 147 13.65 12.23 -7.58
N SER A 148 14.70 12.16 -6.75
CA SER A 148 15.65 11.06 -6.79
C SER A 148 14.95 9.72 -6.53
N TYR A 149 15.56 8.60 -6.95
CA TYR A 149 14.98 7.27 -6.77
C TYR A 149 14.65 6.97 -5.30
N GLY A 150 15.55 7.30 -4.37
CA GLY A 150 15.35 7.12 -2.93
C GLY A 150 14.18 7.95 -2.41
N GLN A 151 14.05 9.20 -2.83
CA GLN A 151 12.92 10.06 -2.48
C GLN A 151 11.59 9.56 -3.06
N GLN A 152 11.59 9.07 -4.31
CA GLN A 152 10.42 8.43 -4.90
C GLN A 152 9.99 7.21 -4.09
N ARG A 153 10.95 6.41 -3.59
CA ARG A 153 10.66 5.25 -2.75
C ARG A 153 10.04 5.65 -1.41
N LEU A 154 10.59 6.69 -0.77
CA LEU A 154 10.01 7.24 0.47
C LEU A 154 8.58 7.76 0.22
N LEU A 155 8.36 8.48 -0.87
CA LEU A 155 7.03 8.97 -1.23
C LEU A 155 6.03 7.82 -1.47
N GLU A 156 6.45 6.73 -2.10
CA GLU A 156 5.59 5.55 -2.30
C GLU A 156 5.19 4.92 -0.96
N ILE A 157 6.14 4.78 -0.02
CA ILE A 157 5.87 4.26 1.33
C ILE A 157 4.89 5.18 2.06
N VAL A 158 5.15 6.49 2.06
CA VAL A 158 4.28 7.49 2.69
C VAL A 158 2.88 7.47 2.10
N ARG A 159 2.74 7.37 0.78
CA ARG A 159 1.44 7.24 0.13
C ARG A 159 0.68 6.00 0.64
N GLY A 160 1.38 4.88 0.85
CA GLY A 160 0.78 3.68 1.45
C GLY A 160 0.35 3.91 2.90
N LEU A 161 1.22 4.53 3.71
CA LEU A 161 0.93 4.86 5.12
C LEU A 161 -0.20 5.88 5.27
N ALA A 162 -0.33 6.81 4.33
CA ALA A 162 -1.38 7.82 4.32
C ALA A 162 -2.80 7.23 4.23
N SER A 163 -2.97 5.98 3.77
CA SER A 163 -4.24 5.26 3.86
C SER A 163 -4.56 4.77 5.28
N ASN A 164 -3.70 5.03 6.29
CA ASN A 164 -3.80 4.58 7.67
C ASN A 164 -4.03 3.05 7.78
N PRO A 165 -3.15 2.24 7.20
CA PRO A 165 -3.32 0.81 7.18
C PRO A 165 -3.02 0.19 8.54
N LYS A 166 -3.69 -0.93 8.86
CA LYS A 166 -3.34 -1.80 10.00
C LYS A 166 -2.17 -2.75 9.66
N LEU A 167 -1.98 -3.06 8.38
CA LEU A 167 -0.88 -3.88 7.87
C LEU A 167 -0.27 -3.23 6.63
N ILE A 168 1.05 -3.08 6.61
CA ILE A 168 1.78 -2.68 5.40
C ILE A 168 2.65 -3.82 4.90
N LEU A 169 2.54 -4.15 3.63
CA LEU A 169 3.36 -5.13 2.93
C LEU A 169 4.47 -4.38 2.17
N LEU A 170 5.72 -4.56 2.59
CA LEU A 170 6.88 -3.92 1.97
C LEU A 170 7.61 -4.93 1.08
N ASP A 171 7.47 -4.81 -0.24
CA ASP A 171 8.14 -5.68 -1.21
C ASP A 171 9.48 -5.06 -1.59
N VAL A 172 10.57 -5.64 -1.07
CA VAL A 172 11.97 -5.21 -1.26
C VAL A 172 12.15 -3.68 -1.01
N PRO A 173 11.84 -3.17 0.20
CA PRO A 173 11.79 -1.72 0.46
C PRO A 173 13.12 -0.99 0.24
N ALA A 174 14.25 -1.68 0.35
CA ALA A 174 15.60 -1.11 0.20
C ALA A 174 16.19 -1.26 -1.21
N ALA A 175 15.44 -1.77 -2.20
CA ALA A 175 15.94 -1.92 -3.56
C ALA A 175 16.35 -0.57 -4.16
N GLY A 176 17.61 -0.44 -4.57
CA GLY A 176 18.15 0.78 -5.20
C GLY A 176 18.44 1.95 -4.23
N MET A 177 18.33 1.76 -2.91
CA MET A 177 18.83 2.72 -1.94
C MET A 177 20.30 2.41 -1.64
N ASN A 178 21.19 3.39 -1.87
CA ASN A 178 22.58 3.25 -1.47
C ASN A 178 22.65 3.21 0.06
N SER A 179 23.24 2.14 0.61
CA SER A 179 23.70 2.15 2.01
C SER A 179 24.82 3.18 2.13
N LYS A 180 24.58 4.27 2.87
CA LYS A 180 25.67 5.10 3.36
C LYS A 180 26.29 4.44 4.57
#